data_f66fe6492cfca80409f0fc739a3440d0
#
_entry.id   f66fe6492cfca80409f0fc739a3440d0
#
_cell.length_a   1.000
_cell.length_b   1.000
_cell.length_c   1.000
_cell.angle_alpha   90.00
_cell.angle_beta   90.00
_cell.angle_gamma   90.00
#
_symmetry.space_group_name_H-M   'P 1'
#
loop_
_entity.id
_entity.type
_entity.pdbx_description
1 polymer ?
#
loop_
_entity_poly.entity_id
_entity_poly.type
_entity_poly.pdbx_seq_one_letter_code
_entity_poly.pdbx_strand_id
1 'polypeptide(L)'
;NQDIDDFVECIICICMIKYFVHSGEDLTIAIIIAHGYSTASSIAEAANRMLNSYIFDAIDMPLDVDVQAITRKINDYIAYVGNISKLYLLVDMGSLEEIYQGLDTSNADIALVNNINTKCALEIGQGIKLNRTVTEVIDSILKENIYKTHVELKKKKEPIVICSCASGLGAAHKIKEILFNSLPEDTNLKIITYDYPALIRKQVYDQLMNDYEVVCVIGTLDPNIESMKYI
;
A
#
# COMPACT_ATOMS: atom_id res chain seq x y z
N ASN A 1 37.20 -14.60 -15.46
CA ASN A 1 36.47 -14.93 -14.21
C ASN A 1 35.62 -13.75 -13.70
N GLN A 2 36.04 -12.48 -13.91
CA GLN A 2 35.29 -11.31 -13.46
C GLN A 2 33.92 -11.22 -14.10
N ASP A 3 33.78 -11.49 -15.41
CA ASP A 3 32.52 -11.49 -16.13
C ASP A 3 31.49 -12.55 -15.63
N ILE A 4 32.03 -13.68 -15.09
CA ILE A 4 31.16 -14.74 -14.52
C ILE A 4 30.68 -14.33 -13.13
N ASP A 5 31.51 -13.65 -12.36
CA ASP A 5 31.14 -13.15 -11.04
C ASP A 5 30.05 -12.06 -11.16
N ASP A 6 30.22 -11.12 -12.09
CA ASP A 6 29.23 -10.05 -12.37
C ASP A 6 27.87 -10.65 -12.85
N PHE A 7 27.91 -11.70 -13.67
CA PHE A 7 26.71 -12.40 -14.12
C PHE A 7 25.98 -13.13 -12.98
N VAL A 8 26.74 -13.79 -12.10
CA VAL A 8 26.18 -14.47 -10.91
C VAL A 8 25.57 -13.47 -9.94
N GLU A 9 26.24 -12.34 -9.69
CA GLU A 9 25.68 -11.25 -8.88
C GLU A 9 24.38 -10.71 -9.47
N CYS A 10 24.33 -10.50 -10.78
CA CYS A 10 23.14 -10.04 -11.48
C CYS A 10 21.97 -11.04 -11.34
N ILE A 11 22.23 -12.35 -11.47
CA ILE A 11 21.22 -13.41 -11.25
C ILE A 11 20.75 -13.42 -9.81
N ILE A 12 21.66 -13.32 -8.85
CA ILE A 12 21.31 -13.29 -7.42
C ILE A 12 20.43 -12.07 -7.13
N CYS A 13 20.79 -10.89 -7.64
CA CYS A 13 19.98 -9.68 -7.50
C CYS A 13 18.58 -9.85 -8.10
N ILE A 14 18.46 -10.43 -9.31
CA ILE A 14 17.17 -10.70 -9.95
C ILE A 14 16.34 -11.71 -9.14
N CYS A 15 16.98 -12.76 -8.61
CA CYS A 15 16.31 -13.75 -7.78
C CYS A 15 15.85 -13.16 -6.45
N MET A 16 16.66 -12.30 -5.82
CA MET A 16 16.30 -11.59 -4.60
C MET A 16 15.15 -10.61 -4.83
N ILE A 17 15.21 -9.81 -5.90
CA ILE A 17 14.11 -8.92 -6.29
C ILE A 17 12.82 -9.72 -6.49
N LYS A 18 12.85 -10.83 -7.22
CA LYS A 18 11.68 -11.71 -7.40
C LYS A 18 11.17 -12.27 -6.08
N TYR A 19 12.06 -12.69 -5.19
CA TYR A 19 11.68 -13.22 -3.87
C TYR A 19 10.99 -12.16 -3.02
N PHE A 20 11.54 -10.95 -2.94
CA PHE A 20 10.94 -9.85 -2.18
C PHE A 20 9.62 -9.35 -2.79
N VAL A 21 9.51 -9.29 -4.11
CA VAL A 21 8.28 -8.88 -4.81
C VAL A 21 7.14 -9.92 -4.66
N HIS A 22 7.47 -11.20 -4.42
CA HIS A 22 6.47 -12.27 -4.31
C HIS A 22 6.15 -12.70 -2.87
N SER A 23 6.86 -12.19 -1.87
CA SER A 23 6.69 -12.64 -0.47
C SER A 23 5.45 -12.09 0.25
N GLY A 24 4.60 -11.30 -0.43
CA GLY A 24 3.32 -10.84 0.14
C GLY A 24 3.43 -9.96 1.40
N GLU A 25 4.65 -9.54 1.77
CA GLU A 25 4.88 -8.65 2.88
C GLU A 25 4.44 -7.22 2.54
N ASP A 26 3.93 -6.50 3.54
CA ASP A 26 3.53 -5.10 3.45
C ASP A 26 4.74 -4.23 3.04
N LEU A 27 4.90 -3.99 1.73
CA LEU A 27 6.05 -3.26 1.20
C LEU A 27 5.96 -1.78 1.55
N THR A 28 6.97 -1.28 2.24
CA THR A 28 7.13 0.14 2.55
C THR A 28 8.16 0.77 1.62
N ILE A 29 7.78 1.85 0.95
CA ILE A 29 8.67 2.67 0.12
C ILE A 29 8.81 4.05 0.76
N ALA A 30 10.03 4.58 0.78
CA ALA A 30 10.31 5.93 1.20
C ALA A 30 11.20 6.63 0.17
N ILE A 31 10.73 7.76 -0.35
CA ILE A 31 11.42 8.53 -1.40
C ILE A 31 11.68 9.94 -0.91
N ILE A 32 12.93 10.36 -0.98
CA ILE A 32 13.32 11.75 -0.77
C ILE A 32 13.34 12.47 -2.13
N ILE A 33 12.65 13.62 -2.23
CA ILE A 33 12.53 14.40 -3.44
C ILE A 33 12.91 15.84 -3.11
N ALA A 34 13.90 16.39 -3.80
CA ALA A 34 14.35 17.76 -3.53
C ALA A 34 14.85 18.45 -4.78
N HIS A 35 14.71 19.78 -4.82
CA HIS A 35 15.26 20.60 -5.88
C HIS A 35 16.78 20.57 -5.87
N GLY A 36 17.37 20.45 -7.06
CA GLY A 36 18.82 20.42 -7.28
C GLY A 36 19.28 19.14 -7.96
N TYR A 37 20.61 19.03 -8.11
CA TYR A 37 21.23 17.90 -8.84
C TYR A 37 21.67 16.74 -7.93
N SER A 38 21.73 16.97 -6.61
CA SER A 38 22.17 15.96 -5.65
C SER A 38 21.63 16.18 -4.23
N THR A 39 20.66 17.04 -4.05
CA THR A 39 20.13 17.39 -2.71
C THR A 39 19.43 16.18 -2.08
N ALA A 40 18.50 15.56 -2.80
CA ALA A 40 17.79 14.39 -2.34
C ALA A 40 18.74 13.21 -2.14
N SER A 41 19.60 12.95 -3.13
CA SER A 41 20.59 11.88 -3.10
C SER A 41 21.54 11.99 -1.91
N SER A 42 22.02 13.21 -1.61
CA SER A 42 22.93 13.43 -0.47
C SER A 42 22.25 13.16 0.88
N ILE A 43 21.00 13.59 1.05
CA ILE A 43 20.24 13.35 2.28
C ILE A 43 19.95 11.84 2.44
N ALA A 44 19.49 11.20 1.36
CA ALA A 44 19.18 9.75 1.37
C ALA A 44 20.42 8.92 1.68
N GLU A 45 21.55 9.20 1.03
CA GLU A 45 22.80 8.50 1.28
C GLU A 45 23.27 8.65 2.74
N ALA A 46 23.25 9.87 3.26
CA ALA A 46 23.61 10.14 4.65
C ALA A 46 22.68 9.38 5.62
N ALA A 47 21.37 9.45 5.42
CA ALA A 47 20.40 8.78 6.27
C ALA A 47 20.53 7.25 6.21
N ASN A 48 20.63 6.66 5.01
CA ASN A 48 20.79 5.23 4.82
C ASN A 48 22.08 4.71 5.49
N ARG A 49 23.19 5.42 5.35
CA ARG A 49 24.46 5.06 6.00
C ARG A 49 24.36 5.14 7.53
N MET A 50 23.78 6.20 8.08
CA MET A 50 23.64 6.38 9.53
C MET A 50 22.67 5.36 10.16
N LEU A 51 21.64 4.95 9.42
CA LEU A 51 20.69 3.91 9.82
C LEU A 51 21.25 2.50 9.61
N ASN A 52 22.37 2.36 8.92
CA ASN A 52 22.92 1.08 8.48
C ASN A 52 21.84 0.20 7.80
N SER A 53 21.07 0.82 6.91
CA SER A 53 19.96 0.17 6.19
C SER A 53 19.56 1.02 4.98
N TYR A 54 19.27 0.39 3.85
CA TYR A 54 18.77 1.07 2.66
C TYR A 54 17.25 1.23 2.81
N ILE A 55 16.81 2.42 3.20
CA ILE A 55 15.41 2.76 3.45
C ILE A 55 14.90 3.77 2.41
N PHE A 56 15.75 4.73 2.05
CA PHE A 56 15.36 5.85 1.19
C PHE A 56 15.92 5.71 -0.21
N ASP A 57 15.02 5.78 -1.19
CA ASP A 57 15.36 6.16 -2.55
C ASP A 57 15.39 7.69 -2.67
N ALA A 58 16.03 8.20 -3.74
CA ALA A 58 16.15 9.61 -3.96
C ALA A 58 15.80 10.03 -5.39
N ILE A 59 15.11 11.14 -5.51
CA ILE A 59 14.84 11.79 -6.80
C ILE A 59 15.28 13.26 -6.70
N ASP A 60 16.39 13.56 -7.33
CA ASP A 60 16.82 14.94 -7.51
C ASP A 60 16.01 15.60 -8.64
N MET A 61 15.49 16.80 -8.38
CA MET A 61 14.70 17.58 -9.31
C MET A 61 15.50 18.81 -9.77
N PRO A 62 16.21 18.76 -10.90
CA PRO A 62 16.84 19.94 -11.48
C PRO A 62 15.82 21.06 -11.73
N LEU A 63 16.28 22.31 -11.73
CA LEU A 63 15.42 23.49 -11.83
C LEU A 63 14.65 23.61 -13.16
N ASP A 64 15.09 22.90 -14.18
CA ASP A 64 14.48 22.80 -15.51
C ASP A 64 13.49 21.63 -15.67
N VAL A 65 13.27 20.87 -14.59
CA VAL A 65 12.33 19.72 -14.55
C VAL A 65 11.06 20.15 -13.83
N ASP A 66 9.91 19.83 -14.40
CA ASP A 66 8.61 20.09 -13.78
C ASP A 66 8.18 18.96 -12.82
N VAL A 67 7.26 19.29 -11.92
CA VAL A 67 6.70 18.33 -10.95
C VAL A 67 5.99 17.17 -11.64
N GLN A 68 5.38 17.39 -12.81
CA GLN A 68 4.68 16.34 -13.55
C GLN A 68 5.64 15.27 -14.06
N ALA A 69 6.87 15.66 -14.45
CA ALA A 69 7.90 14.70 -14.82
C ALA A 69 8.34 13.83 -13.63
N ILE A 70 8.45 14.45 -12.45
CA ILE A 70 8.76 13.73 -11.20
C ILE A 70 7.60 12.78 -10.83
N THR A 71 6.35 13.26 -10.91
CA THR A 71 5.16 12.45 -10.65
C THR A 71 5.12 11.21 -11.55
N ARG A 72 5.41 11.36 -12.84
CA ARG A 72 5.50 10.21 -13.78
C ARG A 72 6.57 9.22 -13.36
N LYS A 73 7.77 9.67 -12.99
CA LYS A 73 8.85 8.79 -12.51
C LYS A 73 8.42 7.98 -11.27
N ILE A 74 7.70 8.61 -10.34
CA ILE A 74 7.21 7.93 -9.15
C ILE A 74 6.14 6.91 -9.51
N ASN A 75 5.19 7.26 -10.40
CA ASN A 75 4.16 6.32 -10.85
C ASN A 75 4.75 5.12 -11.59
N ASP A 76 5.75 5.34 -12.47
CA ASP A 76 6.47 4.26 -13.14
C ASP A 76 7.18 3.34 -12.13
N TYR A 77 7.77 3.92 -11.08
CA TYR A 77 8.41 3.18 -10.01
C TYR A 77 7.38 2.37 -9.18
N ILE A 78 6.26 2.98 -8.79
CA ILE A 78 5.15 2.33 -8.10
C ILE A 78 4.60 1.16 -8.94
N ALA A 79 4.38 1.37 -10.22
CA ALA A 79 3.90 0.34 -11.13
C ALA A 79 4.89 -0.82 -11.29
N TYR A 80 6.20 -0.53 -11.29
CA TYR A 80 7.25 -1.54 -11.37
C TYR A 80 7.34 -2.39 -10.10
N VAL A 81 7.24 -1.74 -8.93
CA VAL A 81 7.37 -2.40 -7.63
C VAL A 81 6.12 -3.23 -7.28
N GLY A 82 4.94 -2.76 -7.68
CA GLY A 82 3.67 -3.47 -7.43
C GLY A 82 3.09 -3.18 -6.04
N ASN A 83 2.62 -4.20 -5.33
CA ASN A 83 1.86 -4.09 -4.07
C ASN A 83 2.59 -3.32 -2.97
N ILE A 84 2.41 -2.00 -2.95
CA ILE A 84 2.93 -1.11 -1.91
C ILE A 84 1.85 -0.93 -0.84
N SER A 85 2.20 -1.11 0.43
CA SER A 85 1.31 -0.87 1.57
C SER A 85 1.50 0.51 2.20
N LYS A 86 2.74 1.03 2.20
CA LYS A 86 3.08 2.34 2.75
C LYS A 86 4.01 3.10 1.81
N LEU A 87 3.69 4.37 1.56
CA LEU A 87 4.52 5.27 0.76
C LEU A 87 4.83 6.54 1.56
N TYR A 88 6.12 6.76 1.85
CA TYR A 88 6.60 7.98 2.47
C TYR A 88 7.25 8.86 1.40
N LEU A 89 6.76 10.08 1.26
CA LEU A 89 7.29 11.12 0.38
C LEU A 89 7.89 12.24 1.23
N LEU A 90 9.20 12.39 1.19
CA LEU A 90 9.92 13.41 1.94
C LEU A 90 10.38 14.45 0.94
N VAL A 91 9.76 15.62 0.99
CA VAL A 91 9.98 16.69 0.01
C VAL A 91 10.63 17.93 0.65
N ASP A 92 11.32 18.72 -0.14
CA ASP A 92 11.91 19.95 0.37
C ASP A 92 10.87 21.07 0.50
N MET A 93 10.25 21.52 -0.57
CA MET A 93 9.34 22.67 -0.54
C MET A 93 8.47 22.82 -1.78
N GLY A 94 7.53 23.76 -1.71
CA GLY A 94 6.82 24.34 -2.86
C GLY A 94 5.92 23.35 -3.60
N SER A 95 6.07 23.26 -4.91
CA SER A 95 5.22 22.45 -5.77
C SER A 95 5.27 20.97 -5.49
N LEU A 96 6.31 20.46 -4.83
CA LEU A 96 6.43 19.08 -4.41
C LEU A 96 5.49 18.72 -3.24
N GLU A 97 4.98 19.70 -2.49
CA GLU A 97 4.10 19.47 -1.36
C GLU A 97 2.73 18.86 -1.74
N GLU A 98 2.35 18.97 -2.99
CA GLU A 98 1.08 18.42 -3.50
C GLU A 98 1.27 17.26 -4.49
N ILE A 99 2.51 16.75 -4.62
CA ILE A 99 2.85 15.71 -5.59
C ILE A 99 2.01 14.43 -5.42
N TYR A 100 1.59 14.15 -4.18
CA TYR A 100 0.76 12.98 -3.85
C TYR A 100 -0.59 12.95 -4.59
N GLN A 101 -1.12 14.12 -5.01
CA GLN A 101 -2.40 14.21 -5.74
C GLN A 101 -2.33 13.59 -7.14
N GLY A 102 -1.12 13.50 -7.71
CA GLY A 102 -0.91 12.91 -9.04
C GLY A 102 -0.44 11.46 -9.02
N LEU A 103 -0.40 10.81 -7.84
CA LEU A 103 0.11 9.45 -7.71
C LEU A 103 -1.00 8.41 -7.82
N ASP A 104 -0.71 7.34 -8.54
CA ASP A 104 -1.60 6.18 -8.68
C ASP A 104 -1.35 5.17 -7.54
N THR A 105 -1.88 5.49 -6.36
CA THR A 105 -1.68 4.71 -5.12
C THR A 105 -3.00 4.23 -4.54
N SER A 106 -3.73 3.41 -5.28
CA SER A 106 -5.09 2.98 -4.88
C SER A 106 -5.16 2.21 -3.54
N ASN A 107 -4.06 1.59 -3.09
CA ASN A 107 -4.04 0.68 -1.94
C ASN A 107 -2.96 0.96 -0.89
N ALA A 108 -2.20 2.06 -0.99
CA ALA A 108 -1.14 2.40 -0.05
C ALA A 108 -1.54 3.51 0.93
N ASP A 109 -1.08 3.39 2.18
CA ASP A 109 -1.06 4.53 3.10
C ASP A 109 0.02 5.50 2.63
N ILE A 110 -0.33 6.79 2.47
CA ILE A 110 0.62 7.80 2.01
C ILE A 110 0.93 8.78 3.14
N ALA A 111 2.20 9.06 3.35
CA ALA A 111 2.67 10.15 4.16
C ALA A 111 3.56 11.08 3.35
N LEU A 112 3.23 12.36 3.29
CA LEU A 112 4.09 13.40 2.73
C LEU A 112 4.58 14.32 3.84
N VAL A 113 5.88 14.58 3.87
CA VAL A 113 6.53 15.48 4.83
C VAL A 113 7.41 16.47 4.06
N ASN A 114 7.15 17.76 4.24
CA ASN A 114 7.98 18.83 3.63
C ASN A 114 9.14 19.26 4.55
N ASN A 115 9.93 20.21 4.09
CA ASN A 115 11.11 20.72 4.81
C ASN A 115 12.10 19.62 5.20
N ILE A 116 12.32 18.65 4.30
CA ILE A 116 13.20 17.52 4.56
C ILE A 116 14.63 17.97 4.87
N ASN A 117 15.19 17.35 5.88
CA ASN A 117 16.60 17.44 6.25
C ASN A 117 17.07 16.09 6.80
N THR A 118 18.35 15.93 7.00
CA THR A 118 18.94 14.66 7.45
C THR A 118 18.35 14.18 8.80
N LYS A 119 18.08 15.11 9.76
CA LYS A 119 17.47 14.73 11.06
C LYS A 119 16.08 14.13 10.84
N CYS A 120 15.25 14.80 10.06
CA CYS A 120 13.89 14.34 9.74
C CYS A 120 13.93 12.97 9.02
N ALA A 121 14.83 12.79 8.05
CA ALA A 121 15.01 11.50 7.37
C ALA A 121 15.42 10.40 8.36
N LEU A 122 16.32 10.68 9.31
CA LEU A 122 16.70 9.70 10.33
C LEU A 122 15.55 9.28 11.23
N GLU A 123 14.74 10.22 11.68
CA GLU A 123 13.59 9.95 12.56
C GLU A 123 12.53 9.10 11.84
N ILE A 124 12.20 9.46 10.58
CA ILE A 124 11.27 8.69 9.76
C ILE A 124 11.85 7.30 9.46
N GLY A 125 13.10 7.22 9.03
CA GLY A 125 13.74 5.95 8.71
C GLY A 125 13.86 5.01 9.91
N GLN A 126 14.09 5.55 11.11
CA GLN A 126 14.06 4.77 12.33
C GLN A 126 12.65 4.23 12.64
N GLY A 127 11.61 5.05 12.42
CA GLY A 127 10.23 4.62 12.56
C GLY A 127 9.86 3.49 11.59
N ILE A 128 10.27 3.61 10.33
CA ILE A 128 10.10 2.57 9.30
C ILE A 128 10.83 1.29 9.71
N LYS A 129 12.07 1.39 10.13
CA LYS A 129 12.90 0.25 10.56
C LYS A 129 12.32 -0.50 11.77
N LEU A 130 11.61 0.22 12.64
CA LEU A 130 10.89 -0.34 13.79
C LEU A 130 9.47 -0.81 13.42
N ASN A 131 9.12 -0.81 12.15
CA ASN A 131 7.81 -1.19 11.63
C ASN A 131 6.62 -0.47 12.30
N ARG A 132 6.80 0.81 12.62
CA ARG A 132 5.73 1.65 13.17
C ARG A 132 4.67 1.94 12.12
N THR A 133 3.47 2.28 12.57
CA THR A 133 2.41 2.77 11.69
C THR A 133 2.77 4.15 11.13
N VAL A 134 2.19 4.51 9.96
CA VAL A 134 2.38 5.83 9.35
C VAL A 134 2.04 6.94 10.32
N THR A 135 0.95 6.81 11.06
CA THR A 135 0.51 7.80 12.05
C THR A 135 1.54 7.99 13.18
N GLU A 136 2.05 6.89 13.76
CA GLU A 136 3.07 6.96 14.82
C GLU A 136 4.36 7.63 14.36
N VAL A 137 4.79 7.36 13.11
CA VAL A 137 5.97 7.99 12.52
C VAL A 137 5.74 9.50 12.36
N ILE A 138 4.61 9.90 11.79
CA ILE A 138 4.28 11.31 11.57
C ILE A 138 4.12 12.06 12.91
N ASP A 139 3.44 11.49 13.88
CA ASP A 139 3.28 12.07 15.21
C ASP A 139 4.61 12.31 15.93
N SER A 140 5.60 11.44 15.71
CA SER A 140 6.93 11.61 16.32
C SER A 140 7.66 12.84 15.79
N ILE A 141 7.57 13.12 14.50
CA ILE A 141 8.23 14.29 13.88
C ILE A 141 7.48 15.60 14.13
N LEU A 142 6.15 15.56 14.22
CA LEU A 142 5.33 16.75 14.46
C LEU A 142 5.54 17.36 15.85
N LYS A 143 5.91 16.56 16.84
CA LYS A 143 6.17 17.03 18.21
C LYS A 143 7.39 17.94 18.32
N GLU A 144 8.35 17.80 17.42
CA GLU A 144 9.62 18.50 17.49
C GLU A 144 9.79 19.65 16.50
N ASN A 145 8.98 19.70 15.43
CA ASN A 145 9.17 20.63 14.33
C ASN A 145 7.85 21.13 13.73
N ILE A 146 7.88 22.27 13.06
CA ILE A 146 6.74 22.80 12.29
C ILE A 146 6.83 22.27 10.87
N TYR A 147 6.13 21.16 10.60
CA TYR A 147 6.03 20.59 9.26
C TYR A 147 4.61 20.72 8.71
N LYS A 148 4.49 20.86 7.40
CA LYS A 148 3.24 20.63 6.68
C LYS A 148 3.21 19.16 6.28
N THR A 149 2.19 18.44 6.72
CA THR A 149 2.06 17.01 6.46
C THR A 149 0.73 16.71 5.77
N HIS A 150 0.73 15.69 4.95
CA HIS A 150 -0.47 15.04 4.43
C HIS A 150 -0.35 13.54 4.71
N VAL A 151 -1.39 12.97 5.32
CA VAL A 151 -1.49 11.53 5.60
C VAL A 151 -2.83 11.04 5.07
N GLU A 152 -2.80 10.10 4.17
CA GLU A 152 -3.98 9.41 3.65
C GLU A 152 -3.88 7.92 3.99
N LEU A 153 -4.72 7.49 4.92
CA LEU A 153 -4.79 6.09 5.34
C LEU A 153 -5.91 5.39 4.58
N LYS A 154 -5.56 4.36 3.82
CA LYS A 154 -6.55 3.49 3.17
C LYS A 154 -7.05 2.47 4.17
N LYS A 155 -8.36 2.49 4.41
CA LYS A 155 -8.97 1.44 5.25
C LYS A 155 -8.85 0.11 4.50
N LYS A 156 -8.09 -0.84 5.08
CA LYS A 156 -8.15 -2.24 4.63
C LYS A 156 -9.60 -2.69 4.80
N LYS A 157 -10.22 -3.10 3.71
CA LYS A 157 -11.56 -3.67 3.75
C LYS A 157 -11.48 -5.01 4.46
N GLU A 158 -12.44 -5.25 5.35
CA GLU A 158 -12.54 -6.54 6.04
C GLU A 158 -12.95 -7.62 5.03
N PRO A 159 -12.21 -8.74 4.92
CA PRO A 159 -12.58 -9.81 4.00
C PRO A 159 -13.85 -10.49 4.48
N ILE A 160 -14.83 -10.63 3.57
CA ILE A 160 -16.10 -11.27 3.87
C ILE A 160 -16.44 -12.34 2.84
N VAL A 161 -17.16 -13.37 3.32
CA VAL A 161 -17.90 -14.31 2.48
C VAL A 161 -19.38 -14.05 2.63
N ILE A 162 -20.09 -13.98 1.52
CA ILE A 162 -21.54 -13.77 1.50
C ILE A 162 -22.22 -15.12 1.28
N CYS A 163 -23.08 -15.53 2.22
CA CYS A 163 -23.97 -16.67 2.01
C CYS A 163 -25.33 -16.18 1.53
N SER A 164 -25.77 -16.66 0.37
CA SER A 164 -27.03 -16.26 -0.24
C SER A 164 -27.85 -17.44 -0.73
N CYS A 165 -29.16 -17.33 -0.62
CA CYS A 165 -30.05 -18.39 -1.11
C CYS A 165 -31.34 -17.81 -1.73
N ALA A 166 -31.73 -18.35 -2.88
CA ALA A 166 -32.96 -17.96 -3.57
C ALA A 166 -34.24 -18.30 -2.77
N SER A 167 -34.17 -19.29 -1.87
CA SER A 167 -35.29 -19.67 -0.99
C SER A 167 -35.41 -18.82 0.27
N GLY A 168 -34.54 -17.85 0.46
CA GLY A 168 -34.58 -16.86 1.53
C GLY A 168 -33.49 -16.98 2.60
N LEU A 169 -33.54 -16.08 3.59
CA LEU A 169 -32.51 -15.93 4.63
C LEU A 169 -32.30 -17.18 5.49
N GLY A 170 -33.34 -17.97 5.75
CA GLY A 170 -33.22 -19.17 6.57
C GLY A 170 -32.27 -20.23 5.99
N ALA A 171 -32.30 -20.42 4.67
CA ALA A 171 -31.36 -21.30 3.99
C ALA A 171 -29.95 -20.69 3.89
N ALA A 172 -29.87 -19.39 3.70
CA ALA A 172 -28.57 -18.66 3.72
C ALA A 172 -27.88 -18.78 5.09
N HIS A 173 -28.64 -18.70 6.20
CA HIS A 173 -28.14 -18.96 7.55
C HIS A 173 -27.63 -20.38 7.75
N LYS A 174 -28.30 -21.36 7.15
CA LYS A 174 -27.85 -22.75 7.20
C LYS A 174 -26.53 -22.97 6.49
N ILE A 175 -26.35 -22.32 5.31
CA ILE A 175 -25.09 -22.34 4.56
C ILE A 175 -23.98 -21.70 5.41
N LYS A 176 -24.24 -20.54 6.02
CA LYS A 176 -23.31 -19.88 6.94
C LYS A 176 -22.90 -20.79 8.09
N GLU A 177 -23.83 -21.46 8.74
CA GLU A 177 -23.56 -22.35 9.86
C GLU A 177 -22.66 -23.54 9.46
N ILE A 178 -22.94 -24.17 8.31
CA ILE A 178 -22.10 -25.23 7.77
C ILE A 178 -20.70 -24.74 7.46
N LEU A 179 -20.60 -23.60 6.80
CA LEU A 179 -19.32 -23.00 6.44
C LEU A 179 -18.51 -22.65 7.70
N PHE A 180 -19.13 -21.99 8.67
CA PHE A 180 -18.49 -21.59 9.93
C PHE A 180 -17.92 -22.79 10.69
N ASN A 181 -18.69 -23.89 10.77
CA ASN A 181 -18.25 -25.12 11.44
C ASN A 181 -17.16 -25.89 10.66
N SER A 182 -16.95 -25.55 9.39
CA SER A 182 -15.95 -26.20 8.53
C SER A 182 -14.63 -25.41 8.44
N LEU A 183 -14.61 -24.17 8.93
CA LEU A 183 -13.41 -23.32 8.91
C LEU A 183 -12.53 -23.62 10.15
N PRO A 184 -11.19 -23.50 10.00
CA PRO A 184 -10.28 -23.52 11.15
C PRO A 184 -10.59 -22.40 12.15
N GLU A 185 -10.36 -22.66 13.45
CA GLU A 185 -10.66 -21.72 14.54
C GLU A 185 -9.92 -20.36 14.39
N ASP A 186 -8.76 -20.36 13.73
CA ASP A 186 -7.92 -19.17 13.52
C ASP A 186 -8.33 -18.35 12.28
N THR A 187 -9.42 -18.70 11.59
CA THR A 187 -9.82 -18.02 10.35
C THR A 187 -10.46 -16.67 10.66
N ASN A 188 -9.76 -15.59 10.40
CA ASN A 188 -10.28 -14.23 10.52
C ASN A 188 -11.11 -13.85 9.28
N LEU A 189 -12.20 -14.56 9.05
CA LEU A 189 -13.10 -14.37 7.91
C LEU A 189 -14.53 -14.14 8.42
N LYS A 190 -15.08 -12.97 8.09
CA LYS A 190 -16.46 -12.65 8.43
C LYS A 190 -17.43 -13.23 7.42
N ILE A 191 -18.43 -13.95 7.90
CA ILE A 191 -19.48 -14.54 7.06
C ILE A 191 -20.79 -13.79 7.30
N ILE A 192 -21.32 -13.18 6.25
CA ILE A 192 -22.60 -12.48 6.28
C ILE A 192 -23.64 -13.18 5.41
N THR A 193 -24.91 -12.95 5.70
CA THR A 193 -26.02 -13.57 4.97
C THR A 193 -26.88 -12.52 4.30
N TYR A 194 -27.24 -12.77 3.05
CA TYR A 194 -28.20 -11.98 2.30
C TYR A 194 -29.23 -12.86 1.64
N ASP A 195 -30.47 -12.39 1.48
CA ASP A 195 -31.40 -12.99 0.55
C ASP A 195 -30.98 -12.63 -0.88
N TYR A 196 -31.23 -13.55 -1.80
CA TYR A 196 -30.81 -13.35 -3.19
C TYR A 196 -31.39 -12.09 -3.84
N PRO A 197 -32.73 -11.78 -3.68
CA PRO A 197 -33.30 -10.54 -4.24
C PRO A 197 -32.69 -9.24 -3.69
N ALA A 198 -32.18 -9.25 -2.46
CA ALA A 198 -31.51 -8.08 -1.91
C ALA A 198 -30.08 -7.96 -2.47
N LEU A 199 -29.36 -9.07 -2.56
CA LEU A 199 -27.96 -9.09 -3.02
C LEU A 199 -27.79 -8.57 -4.45
N ILE A 200 -28.72 -8.90 -5.35
CA ILE A 200 -28.66 -8.47 -6.76
C ILE A 200 -29.03 -6.99 -6.99
N ARG A 201 -29.50 -6.27 -5.95
CA ARG A 201 -29.79 -4.84 -6.08
C ARG A 201 -28.49 -4.05 -6.17
N LYS A 202 -28.36 -3.25 -7.22
CA LYS A 202 -27.14 -2.48 -7.49
C LYS A 202 -26.65 -1.69 -6.28
N GLN A 203 -27.53 -1.00 -5.58
CA GLN A 203 -27.18 -0.22 -4.39
C GLN A 203 -26.60 -1.06 -3.26
N VAL A 204 -27.07 -2.30 -3.08
CA VAL A 204 -26.63 -3.19 -2.02
C VAL A 204 -25.24 -3.77 -2.31
N TYR A 205 -25.03 -4.29 -3.52
CA TYR A 205 -23.72 -4.85 -3.84
C TYR A 205 -22.65 -3.77 -4.04
N ASP A 206 -22.98 -2.58 -4.57
CA ASP A 206 -22.05 -1.45 -4.63
C ASP A 206 -21.61 -1.03 -3.22
N GLN A 207 -22.54 -0.98 -2.25
CA GLN A 207 -22.22 -0.69 -0.86
C GLN A 207 -21.34 -1.79 -0.24
N LEU A 208 -21.67 -3.06 -0.47
CA LEU A 208 -20.86 -4.19 0.03
C LEU A 208 -19.43 -4.15 -0.51
N MET A 209 -19.28 -3.88 -1.81
CA MET A 209 -17.96 -3.74 -2.45
C MET A 209 -17.19 -2.51 -1.96
N ASN A 210 -17.88 -1.44 -1.54
CA ASN A 210 -17.24 -0.28 -0.94
C ASN A 210 -16.78 -0.53 0.50
N ASP A 211 -17.59 -1.22 1.30
CA ASP A 211 -17.35 -1.39 2.73
C ASP A 211 -16.46 -2.60 3.05
N TYR A 212 -16.47 -3.64 2.19
CA TYR A 212 -15.83 -4.92 2.43
C TYR A 212 -15.01 -5.41 1.21
N GLU A 213 -14.06 -6.30 1.48
CA GLU A 213 -13.42 -7.13 0.47
C GLU A 213 -14.22 -8.42 0.30
N VAL A 214 -15.09 -8.47 -0.72
CA VAL A 214 -15.91 -9.66 -0.97
C VAL A 214 -15.06 -10.77 -1.59
N VAL A 215 -14.69 -11.77 -0.80
CA VAL A 215 -13.89 -12.92 -1.23
C VAL A 215 -14.66 -13.79 -2.21
N CYS A 216 -15.89 -14.16 -1.83
CA CYS A 216 -16.81 -14.91 -2.69
C CYS A 216 -18.25 -14.82 -2.18
N VAL A 217 -19.17 -15.20 -3.05
CA VAL A 217 -20.57 -15.49 -2.72
C VAL A 217 -20.78 -17.00 -2.79
N ILE A 218 -21.35 -17.58 -1.73
CA ILE A 218 -21.71 -19.01 -1.65
C ILE A 218 -23.23 -19.12 -1.58
N GLY A 219 -23.81 -19.90 -2.45
CA GLY A 219 -25.26 -19.98 -2.45
C GLY A 219 -25.86 -20.98 -3.43
N THR A 220 -27.19 -20.91 -3.60
CA THR A 220 -27.93 -21.81 -4.48
C THR A 220 -28.15 -21.23 -5.88
N LEU A 221 -27.83 -19.98 -6.08
CA LEU A 221 -28.01 -19.28 -7.35
C LEU A 221 -26.94 -18.20 -7.52
N ASP A 222 -26.27 -18.21 -8.66
CA ASP A 222 -25.27 -17.22 -9.03
C ASP A 222 -25.92 -15.82 -9.18
N PRO A 223 -25.45 -14.80 -8.45
CA PRO A 223 -25.96 -13.44 -8.60
C PRO A 223 -25.55 -12.76 -9.90
N ASN A 224 -24.65 -13.37 -10.71
CA ASN A 224 -24.13 -12.82 -11.96
C ASN A 224 -23.54 -11.40 -11.81
N ILE A 225 -22.81 -11.15 -10.75
CA ILE A 225 -22.10 -9.89 -10.50
C ILE A 225 -20.63 -10.10 -10.87
N GLU A 226 -20.17 -9.48 -11.97
CA GLU A 226 -18.81 -9.68 -12.53
C GLU A 226 -17.69 -9.49 -11.51
N SER A 227 -17.87 -8.59 -10.53
CA SER A 227 -16.88 -8.28 -9.49
C SER A 227 -16.88 -9.24 -8.31
N MET A 228 -17.77 -10.24 -8.27
CA MET A 228 -17.91 -11.20 -7.17
C MET A 228 -17.72 -12.63 -7.66
N LYS A 229 -16.74 -13.33 -7.04
CA LYS A 229 -16.56 -14.76 -7.30
C LYS A 229 -17.72 -15.52 -6.68
N TYR A 230 -18.40 -16.38 -7.47
CA TYR A 230 -19.44 -17.29 -7.00
C TYR A 230 -18.92 -18.72 -6.85
N ILE A 231 -19.40 -19.43 -5.80
CA ILE A 231 -19.09 -20.83 -5.51
C ILE A 231 -20.38 -21.58 -5.18
#